data_5eee70920bccd89bf553ea6fe116b4b9
#
_entry.id   5eee70920bccd89bf553ea6fe116b4b9
#
_cell.length_a   1.000
_cell.length_b   1.000
_cell.length_c   1.000
_cell.angle_alpha   90.00
_cell.angle_beta   90.00
_cell.angle_gamma   90.00
#
_symmetry.space_group_name_H-M   'P 1'
#
loop_
_entity.id
_entity.type
_entity.pdbx_description
1 polymer ?
#
loop_
_entity_poly.entity_id
_entity_poly.type
_entity_poly.pdbx_seq_one_letter_code
_entity_poly.pdbx_strand_id
1 'polypeptide(L)'
;MYTVDQLNDKLIDLAFSEDIGDGDHTTLCCIPENAMGKSRLLIKEEGILAGMRIAKEIFYRFDPTMQIEQFMEDGTHVKPGDVPMIVTGKVRSLLQTERLMLNVMQRMSGIATMTNKYVQRLEGTNTRVLDTRKTTPGMRMLEKEAVKIGGGCNHRIGLFDMILLKDNHIDFAGGIANALDRCAAYQKEKGLNLKVEIECRTFDEIKQVMAHGGANRIMLDNFSIEDTKKAVELINHKFETESSGGITYDTLRQYAECGVDFISVGALTHSVKGLDMSFKAC
;
A
#
# COMPACT_ATOMS: atom_id res chain seq x y z
N MET A 1 -10.80 -2.28 18.06
CA MET A 1 -10.10 -1.84 16.83
C MET A 1 -10.99 -2.21 15.66
N TYR A 2 -11.09 -1.35 14.63
CA TYR A 2 -11.85 -1.69 13.42
C TYR A 2 -11.13 -2.77 12.61
N THR A 3 -11.87 -3.71 12.02
CA THR A 3 -11.34 -4.65 11.02
C THR A 3 -11.06 -3.93 9.70
N VAL A 4 -10.37 -4.59 8.77
CA VAL A 4 -10.14 -4.07 7.41
C VAL A 4 -11.45 -3.77 6.72
N ASP A 5 -12.40 -4.70 6.77
CA ASP A 5 -13.72 -4.54 6.13
C ASP A 5 -14.49 -3.37 6.74
N GLN A 6 -14.49 -3.22 8.06
CA GLN A 6 -15.11 -2.08 8.73
C GLN A 6 -14.47 -0.73 8.36
N LEU A 7 -13.16 -0.71 8.06
CA LEU A 7 -12.50 0.52 7.57
C LEU A 7 -12.89 0.82 6.13
N ASN A 8 -12.97 -0.19 5.27
CA ASN A 8 -13.43 -0.04 3.89
C ASN A 8 -14.88 0.41 3.84
N ASP A 9 -15.76 -0.20 4.64
CA ASP A 9 -17.16 0.19 4.77
C ASP A 9 -17.33 1.68 5.09
N LYS A 10 -16.58 2.14 6.10
CA LYS A 10 -16.61 3.56 6.49
C LYS A 10 -16.09 4.49 5.40
N LEU A 11 -15.06 4.08 4.68
CA LEU A 11 -14.53 4.84 3.55
C LEU A 11 -15.58 4.97 2.44
N ILE A 12 -16.24 3.87 2.08
CA ILE A 12 -17.28 3.85 1.05
C ILE A 12 -18.48 4.73 1.45
N ASP A 13 -18.95 4.59 2.70
CA ASP A 13 -20.07 5.39 3.20
C ASP A 13 -19.78 6.89 3.20
N LEU A 14 -18.57 7.25 3.66
CA LEU A 14 -18.11 8.63 3.65
C LEU A 14 -18.03 9.18 2.22
N ALA A 15 -17.46 8.40 1.31
CA ALA A 15 -17.30 8.82 -0.09
C ALA A 15 -18.65 8.97 -0.81
N PHE A 16 -19.62 8.10 -0.58
CA PHE A 16 -20.98 8.30 -1.09
C PHE A 16 -21.66 9.53 -0.49
N SER A 17 -21.49 9.76 0.79
CA SER A 17 -22.00 10.96 1.47
C SER A 17 -21.40 12.25 0.89
N GLU A 18 -20.10 12.23 0.57
CA GLU A 18 -19.37 13.37 -0.01
C GLU A 18 -19.82 13.67 -1.45
N ASP A 19 -19.99 12.63 -2.27
CA ASP A 19 -20.21 12.78 -3.72
C ASP A 19 -21.70 12.97 -4.06
N ILE A 20 -22.60 12.33 -3.34
CA ILE A 20 -24.05 12.33 -3.65
C ILE A 20 -24.81 13.39 -2.85
N GLY A 21 -24.44 13.61 -1.59
CA GLY A 21 -25.12 14.56 -0.70
C GLY A 21 -26.63 14.29 -0.58
N ASP A 22 -27.44 15.27 -0.95
CA ASP A 22 -28.92 15.18 -0.98
C ASP A 22 -29.49 14.64 -2.29
N GLY A 23 -28.61 14.30 -3.27
CA GLY A 23 -29.00 13.62 -4.53
C GLY A 23 -28.12 14.01 -5.72
N ASP A 24 -27.91 13.05 -6.61
CA ASP A 24 -27.37 13.30 -7.96
C ASP A 24 -28.47 13.92 -8.86
N HIS A 25 -28.58 15.23 -8.78
CA HIS A 25 -29.66 15.97 -9.50
C HIS A 25 -29.59 15.79 -11.03
N THR A 26 -28.41 15.61 -11.61
CA THR A 26 -28.22 15.35 -13.04
C THR A 26 -28.87 14.02 -13.43
N THR A 27 -28.52 12.97 -12.73
CA THR A 27 -29.10 11.64 -12.97
C THR A 27 -30.60 11.61 -12.67
N LEU A 28 -31.01 12.21 -11.54
CA LEU A 28 -32.40 12.20 -11.13
C LEU A 28 -33.33 12.95 -12.12
N CYS A 29 -32.88 14.06 -12.73
CA CYS A 29 -33.65 14.81 -13.67
C CYS A 29 -33.67 14.20 -15.09
N CYS A 30 -32.61 13.50 -15.50
CA CYS A 30 -32.47 13.02 -16.89
C CYS A 30 -32.87 11.55 -17.07
N ILE A 31 -32.72 10.71 -16.04
CA ILE A 31 -32.86 9.26 -16.16
C ILE A 31 -34.16 8.78 -15.49
N PRO A 32 -35.04 8.06 -16.20
CA PRO A 32 -36.20 7.42 -15.60
C PRO A 32 -35.79 6.44 -14.48
N GLU A 33 -36.63 6.36 -13.43
CA GLU A 33 -36.31 5.53 -12.24
C GLU A 33 -36.10 4.05 -12.59
N ASN A 34 -36.87 3.53 -13.54
CA ASN A 34 -36.86 2.12 -13.93
C ASN A 34 -35.92 1.83 -15.11
N ALA A 35 -35.15 2.81 -15.56
CA ALA A 35 -34.22 2.61 -16.67
C ALA A 35 -33.14 1.59 -16.29
N MET A 36 -33.02 0.53 -17.09
CA MET A 36 -32.01 -0.50 -16.97
C MET A 36 -30.95 -0.31 -18.05
N GLY A 37 -29.68 -0.62 -17.73
CA GLY A 37 -28.58 -0.49 -18.68
C GLY A 37 -27.36 -1.32 -18.31
N LYS A 38 -26.36 -1.21 -19.17
CA LYS A 38 -25.04 -1.83 -18.98
C LYS A 38 -23.95 -0.78 -19.11
N SER A 39 -22.91 -0.93 -18.34
CA SER A 39 -21.67 -0.15 -18.49
C SER A 39 -20.46 -1.05 -18.39
N ARG A 40 -19.42 -0.76 -19.17
CA ARG A 40 -18.15 -1.47 -19.17
C ARG A 40 -17.04 -0.60 -18.59
N LEU A 41 -16.17 -1.21 -17.75
CA LEU A 41 -14.90 -0.61 -17.38
C LEU A 41 -13.94 -0.75 -18.56
N LEU A 42 -13.40 0.37 -19.03
CA LEU A 42 -12.48 0.42 -20.16
C LEU A 42 -11.12 0.94 -19.70
N ILE A 43 -10.09 0.15 -19.92
CA ILE A 43 -8.70 0.55 -19.66
C ILE A 43 -8.20 1.48 -20.77
N LYS A 44 -7.51 2.56 -20.39
CA LYS A 44 -6.99 3.57 -21.32
C LYS A 44 -5.47 3.76 -21.24
N GLU A 45 -4.82 3.14 -20.26
CA GLU A 45 -3.38 3.18 -20.04
C GLU A 45 -2.87 1.78 -19.69
N GLU A 46 -1.62 1.47 -20.06
CA GLU A 46 -0.99 0.18 -19.74
C GLU A 46 -0.56 0.14 -18.28
N GLY A 47 -0.80 -1.00 -17.59
CA GLY A 47 -0.41 -1.16 -16.20
C GLY A 47 -0.89 -2.46 -15.55
N ILE A 48 -0.94 -2.47 -14.24
CA ILE A 48 -1.42 -3.59 -13.41
C ILE A 48 -2.81 -3.25 -12.88
N LEU A 49 -3.79 -4.09 -13.18
CA LEU A 49 -5.15 -3.95 -12.65
C LEU A 49 -5.17 -4.19 -11.15
N ALA A 50 -5.81 -3.31 -10.39
CA ALA A 50 -6.04 -3.50 -8.96
C ALA A 50 -7.33 -2.82 -8.50
N GLY A 51 -8.03 -3.46 -7.55
CA GLY A 51 -9.24 -2.93 -6.93
C GLY A 51 -10.54 -3.58 -7.40
N MET A 52 -10.49 -4.73 -8.08
CA MET A 52 -11.69 -5.44 -8.52
C MET A 52 -12.59 -5.87 -7.36
N ARG A 53 -11.97 -6.31 -6.24
CA ARG A 53 -12.70 -6.67 -5.01
C ARG A 53 -13.49 -5.48 -4.47
N ILE A 54 -12.81 -4.36 -4.24
CA ILE A 54 -13.44 -3.16 -3.66
C ILE A 54 -14.44 -2.51 -4.62
N ALA A 55 -14.23 -2.60 -5.93
CA ALA A 55 -15.19 -2.13 -6.92
C ALA A 55 -16.53 -2.86 -6.80
N LYS A 56 -16.51 -4.19 -6.61
CA LYS A 56 -17.72 -4.98 -6.36
C LYS A 56 -18.41 -4.56 -5.06
N GLU A 57 -17.64 -4.35 -3.98
CA GLU A 57 -18.19 -3.88 -2.70
C GLU A 57 -18.89 -2.52 -2.86
N ILE A 58 -18.29 -1.58 -3.61
CA ILE A 58 -18.89 -0.28 -3.91
C ILE A 58 -20.25 -0.44 -4.62
N PHE A 59 -20.29 -1.25 -5.68
CA PHE A 59 -21.53 -1.48 -6.42
C PHE A 59 -22.61 -2.13 -5.55
N TYR A 60 -22.30 -3.24 -4.88
CA TYR A 60 -23.28 -3.99 -4.09
C TYR A 60 -23.75 -3.24 -2.84
N ARG A 61 -22.90 -2.39 -2.26
CA ARG A 61 -23.29 -1.55 -1.13
C ARG A 61 -24.28 -0.47 -1.53
N PHE A 62 -24.17 0.03 -2.75
CA PHE A 62 -25.10 1.04 -3.28
C PHE A 62 -26.40 0.41 -3.79
N ASP A 63 -26.30 -0.64 -4.58
CA ASP A 63 -27.43 -1.36 -5.15
C ASP A 63 -27.11 -2.87 -5.26
N PRO A 64 -27.59 -3.69 -4.32
CA PRO A 64 -27.27 -5.12 -4.31
C PRO A 64 -27.91 -5.91 -5.47
N THR A 65 -28.76 -5.28 -6.30
CA THR A 65 -29.37 -5.91 -7.48
C THR A 65 -28.50 -5.84 -8.72
N MET A 66 -27.40 -5.09 -8.70
CA MET A 66 -26.45 -5.02 -9.82
C MET A 66 -25.83 -6.38 -10.11
N GLN A 67 -25.61 -6.65 -11.39
CA GLN A 67 -24.94 -7.87 -11.87
C GLN A 67 -23.59 -7.50 -12.46
N ILE A 68 -22.52 -8.17 -12.03
CA ILE A 68 -21.15 -7.90 -12.45
C ILE A 68 -20.60 -9.12 -13.17
N GLU A 69 -20.27 -8.94 -14.44
CA GLU A 69 -19.52 -9.92 -15.24
C GLU A 69 -18.04 -9.51 -15.22
N GLN A 70 -17.22 -10.30 -14.54
CA GLN A 70 -15.78 -10.04 -14.41
C GLN A 70 -15.01 -10.89 -15.41
N PHE A 71 -14.06 -10.27 -16.15
CA PHE A 71 -13.23 -10.94 -17.16
C PHE A 71 -11.74 -10.97 -16.79
N MET A 72 -11.29 -10.12 -15.88
CA MET A 72 -9.91 -10.01 -15.45
C MET A 72 -9.80 -9.91 -13.94
N GLU A 73 -8.71 -10.44 -13.38
CA GLU A 73 -8.44 -10.43 -11.94
C GLU A 73 -7.40 -9.35 -11.56
N ASP A 74 -7.38 -8.98 -10.28
CA ASP A 74 -6.32 -8.13 -9.72
C ASP A 74 -4.94 -8.76 -9.99
N GLY A 75 -3.96 -7.92 -10.34
CA GLY A 75 -2.62 -8.36 -10.74
C GLY A 75 -2.45 -8.62 -12.24
N THR A 76 -3.53 -8.63 -13.02
CA THR A 76 -3.46 -8.77 -14.48
C THR A 76 -2.77 -7.56 -15.10
N HIS A 77 -1.82 -7.81 -16.01
CA HIS A 77 -1.25 -6.77 -16.87
C HIS A 77 -2.28 -6.37 -17.92
N VAL A 78 -2.68 -5.11 -17.91
CA VAL A 78 -3.72 -4.56 -18.79
C VAL A 78 -3.16 -3.51 -19.74
N LYS A 79 -3.85 -3.33 -20.89
CA LYS A 79 -3.50 -2.37 -21.94
C LYS A 79 -4.73 -1.61 -22.43
N PRO A 80 -4.55 -0.48 -23.13
CA PRO A 80 -5.66 0.28 -23.69
C PRO A 80 -6.58 -0.61 -24.55
N GLY A 81 -7.90 -0.49 -24.26
CA GLY A 81 -8.95 -1.27 -24.92
C GLY A 81 -9.42 -2.51 -24.15
N ASP A 82 -8.69 -2.95 -23.14
CA ASP A 82 -9.13 -4.06 -22.29
C ASP A 82 -10.38 -3.68 -21.49
N VAL A 83 -11.25 -4.68 -21.27
CA VAL A 83 -12.51 -4.55 -20.53
C VAL A 83 -12.52 -5.52 -19.35
N PRO A 84 -12.08 -5.11 -18.16
CA PRO A 84 -12.02 -5.98 -16.98
C PRO A 84 -13.38 -6.46 -16.47
N MET A 85 -14.41 -5.63 -16.59
CA MET A 85 -15.78 -6.00 -16.17
C MET A 85 -16.85 -5.25 -16.93
N ILE A 86 -18.05 -5.86 -16.94
CA ILE A 86 -19.32 -5.24 -17.34
C ILE A 86 -20.27 -5.28 -16.15
N VAL A 87 -20.96 -4.18 -15.89
CA VAL A 87 -21.94 -4.06 -14.82
C VAL A 87 -23.31 -3.78 -15.43
N THR A 88 -24.31 -4.57 -15.06
CA THR A 88 -25.72 -4.44 -15.49
C THR A 88 -26.59 -4.07 -14.29
N GLY A 89 -27.44 -3.07 -14.42
CA GLY A 89 -28.30 -2.64 -13.32
C GLY A 89 -29.15 -1.42 -13.67
N LYS A 90 -29.75 -0.79 -12.65
CA LYS A 90 -30.41 0.49 -12.81
C LYS A 90 -29.44 1.54 -13.30
N VAL A 91 -29.78 2.28 -14.34
CA VAL A 91 -28.92 3.32 -14.91
C VAL A 91 -28.57 4.37 -13.88
N ARG A 92 -29.51 4.75 -13.01
CA ARG A 92 -29.22 5.67 -11.88
C ARG A 92 -28.13 5.16 -10.98
N SER A 93 -28.18 3.88 -10.58
CA SER A 93 -27.17 3.26 -9.72
C SER A 93 -25.81 3.17 -10.41
N LEU A 94 -25.75 2.83 -11.71
CA LEU A 94 -24.51 2.80 -12.48
C LEU A 94 -23.82 4.18 -12.53
N LEU A 95 -24.57 5.25 -12.76
CA LEU A 95 -24.05 6.62 -12.84
C LEU A 95 -23.56 7.14 -11.49
N GLN A 96 -24.30 6.87 -10.41
CA GLN A 96 -23.98 7.35 -9.07
C GLN A 96 -22.78 6.63 -8.43
N THR A 97 -22.47 5.41 -8.86
CA THR A 97 -21.32 4.63 -8.36
C THR A 97 -20.07 4.81 -9.20
N GLU A 98 -20.19 5.30 -10.43
CA GLU A 98 -19.10 5.41 -11.41
C GLU A 98 -17.86 6.12 -10.84
N ARG A 99 -18.05 7.32 -10.26
CA ARG A 99 -16.93 8.17 -9.86
C ARG A 99 -16.14 7.56 -8.71
N LEU A 100 -16.82 7.10 -7.67
CA LEU A 100 -16.16 6.47 -6.53
C LEU A 100 -15.40 5.22 -6.96
N MET A 101 -16.04 4.34 -7.73
CA MET A 101 -15.41 3.13 -8.26
C MET A 101 -14.16 3.47 -9.06
N LEU A 102 -14.23 4.41 -10.01
CA LEU A 102 -13.08 4.83 -10.82
C LEU A 102 -11.96 5.44 -9.97
N ASN A 103 -12.28 6.32 -9.02
CA ASN A 103 -11.26 6.94 -8.17
C ASN A 103 -10.46 5.89 -7.39
N VAL A 104 -11.14 4.89 -6.83
CA VAL A 104 -10.49 3.82 -6.07
C VAL A 104 -9.66 2.92 -6.99
N MET A 105 -10.24 2.44 -8.10
CA MET A 105 -9.53 1.52 -9.01
C MET A 105 -8.35 2.19 -9.72
N GLN A 106 -8.52 3.43 -10.17
CA GLN A 106 -7.42 4.20 -10.78
C GLN A 106 -6.26 4.37 -9.79
N ARG A 107 -6.57 4.72 -8.53
CA ARG A 107 -5.58 4.86 -7.46
C ARG A 107 -4.85 3.55 -7.18
N MET A 108 -5.59 2.48 -6.93
CA MET A 108 -5.03 1.17 -6.63
C MET A 108 -4.20 0.61 -7.78
N SER A 109 -4.71 0.71 -9.01
CA SER A 109 -3.99 0.25 -10.20
C SER A 109 -2.73 1.07 -10.48
N GLY A 110 -2.76 2.38 -10.22
CA GLY A 110 -1.57 3.23 -10.28
C GLY A 110 -0.49 2.79 -9.29
N ILE A 111 -0.86 2.49 -8.04
CA ILE A 111 0.03 1.97 -7.00
C ILE A 111 0.60 0.60 -7.39
N ALA A 112 -0.26 -0.32 -7.84
CA ALA A 112 0.17 -1.65 -8.27
C ALA A 112 1.14 -1.58 -9.46
N THR A 113 0.86 -0.70 -10.43
CA THR A 113 1.73 -0.46 -11.59
C THR A 113 3.08 0.11 -11.18
N MET A 114 3.09 1.13 -10.33
CA MET A 114 4.34 1.70 -9.80
C MET A 114 5.14 0.65 -9.04
N THR A 115 4.48 -0.09 -8.14
CA THR A 115 5.13 -1.14 -7.35
C THR A 115 5.73 -2.22 -8.24
N ASN A 116 5.01 -2.65 -9.27
CA ASN A 116 5.49 -3.66 -10.21
C ASN A 116 6.77 -3.21 -10.92
N LYS A 117 6.86 -1.95 -11.35
CA LYS A 117 8.10 -1.38 -11.92
C LYS A 117 9.28 -1.47 -10.95
N TYR A 118 9.05 -1.17 -9.65
CA TYR A 118 10.09 -1.28 -8.63
C TYR A 118 10.49 -2.74 -8.39
N VAL A 119 9.53 -3.66 -8.35
CA VAL A 119 9.80 -5.11 -8.21
C VAL A 119 10.63 -5.63 -9.38
N GLN A 120 10.25 -5.30 -10.61
CA GLN A 120 11.02 -5.67 -11.81
C GLN A 120 12.46 -5.13 -11.78
N ARG A 121 12.67 -3.93 -11.22
CA ARG A 121 14.02 -3.35 -11.06
C ARG A 121 14.90 -4.17 -10.11
N LEU A 122 14.29 -4.97 -9.22
CA LEU A 122 14.98 -5.83 -8.24
C LEU A 122 15.19 -7.27 -8.74
N GLU A 123 14.76 -7.63 -9.94
CA GLU A 123 14.92 -8.98 -10.49
C GLU A 123 16.39 -9.43 -10.45
N GLY A 124 16.62 -10.68 -10.02
CA GLY A 124 17.96 -11.25 -9.83
C GLY A 124 18.64 -10.84 -8.53
N THR A 125 17.97 -10.11 -7.63
CA THR A 125 18.41 -9.87 -6.24
C THR A 125 17.49 -10.60 -5.26
N ASN A 126 17.89 -10.74 -3.99
CA ASN A 126 17.06 -11.27 -2.92
C ASN A 126 16.28 -10.17 -2.18
N THR A 127 16.49 -8.92 -2.55
CA THR A 127 15.89 -7.75 -1.89
C THR A 127 14.42 -7.58 -2.28
N ARG A 128 13.58 -7.24 -1.31
CA ARG A 128 12.15 -6.94 -1.52
C ARG A 128 11.85 -5.48 -1.23
N VAL A 129 10.97 -4.88 -2.04
CA VAL A 129 10.50 -3.51 -1.81
C VAL A 129 9.33 -3.51 -0.82
N LEU A 130 9.38 -2.59 0.13
CA LEU A 130 8.35 -2.34 1.14
C LEU A 130 7.65 -1.00 0.88
N ASP A 131 6.38 -0.96 1.19
CA ASP A 131 5.66 0.31 1.39
C ASP A 131 6.03 0.97 2.73
N THR A 132 5.32 2.03 3.06
CA THR A 132 5.48 2.75 4.33
C THR A 132 4.10 3.11 4.91
N ARG A 133 4.07 3.90 6.00
CA ARG A 133 2.84 4.52 6.52
C ARG A 133 2.50 5.86 5.85
N LYS A 134 3.24 6.28 4.84
CA LYS A 134 2.98 7.52 4.06
C LYS A 134 1.86 7.28 3.04
N THR A 135 0.68 6.94 3.53
CA THR A 135 -0.52 6.65 2.75
C THR A 135 -1.53 7.79 2.85
N THR A 136 -2.46 7.86 1.89
CA THR A 136 -3.62 8.75 1.98
C THR A 136 -4.45 8.42 3.23
N PRO A 137 -4.80 9.41 4.08
CA PRO A 137 -5.65 9.17 5.23
C PRO A 137 -6.95 8.46 4.84
N GLY A 138 -7.31 7.40 5.57
CA GLY A 138 -8.48 6.55 5.30
C GLY A 138 -8.25 5.46 4.26
N MET A 139 -7.30 5.61 3.32
CA MET A 139 -7.08 4.65 2.22
C MET A 139 -5.97 3.62 2.47
N ARG A 140 -5.34 3.60 3.65
CA ARG A 140 -4.16 2.76 3.92
C ARG A 140 -4.34 1.29 3.58
N MET A 141 -5.50 0.72 3.89
CA MET A 141 -5.74 -0.70 3.65
C MET A 141 -5.75 -1.00 2.15
N LEU A 142 -6.41 -0.17 1.35
CA LEU A 142 -6.48 -0.31 -0.10
C LEU A 142 -5.13 -0.02 -0.78
N GLU A 143 -4.41 1.00 -0.34
CA GLU A 143 -3.10 1.33 -0.90
C GLU A 143 -2.06 0.24 -0.61
N LYS A 144 -2.06 -0.34 0.60
CA LYS A 144 -1.18 -1.46 0.95
C LYS A 144 -1.59 -2.77 0.25
N GLU A 145 -2.88 -3.00 0.03
CA GLU A 145 -3.37 -4.10 -0.82
C GLU A 145 -2.85 -3.95 -2.24
N ALA A 146 -2.92 -2.75 -2.81
CA ALA A 146 -2.42 -2.46 -4.15
C ALA A 146 -0.89 -2.68 -4.28
N VAL A 147 -0.10 -2.37 -3.24
CA VAL A 147 1.33 -2.69 -3.21
C VAL A 147 1.55 -4.20 -3.31
N LYS A 148 0.79 -5.03 -2.58
CA LYS A 148 0.88 -6.50 -2.70
C LYS A 148 0.50 -6.99 -4.09
N ILE A 149 -0.57 -6.45 -4.67
CA ILE A 149 -1.02 -6.78 -6.02
C ILE A 149 0.08 -6.49 -7.03
N GLY A 150 0.83 -5.39 -6.86
CA GLY A 150 1.99 -5.05 -7.69
C GLY A 150 3.24 -5.90 -7.46
N GLY A 151 3.22 -6.86 -6.52
CA GLY A 151 4.33 -7.76 -6.19
C GLY A 151 5.26 -7.25 -5.08
N GLY A 152 4.98 -6.10 -4.47
CA GLY A 152 5.70 -5.59 -3.31
C GLY A 152 5.28 -6.24 -1.99
N CYS A 153 5.91 -5.83 -0.90
CA CYS A 153 5.59 -6.27 0.44
C CYS A 153 5.10 -5.10 1.31
N ASN A 154 4.29 -5.39 2.31
CA ASN A 154 3.87 -4.37 3.27
C ASN A 154 4.86 -4.30 4.42
N HIS A 155 5.28 -3.08 4.75
CA HIS A 155 5.78 -2.73 6.08
C HIS A 155 4.60 -2.72 7.06
N ARG A 156 4.84 -2.49 8.36
CA ARG A 156 3.78 -2.43 9.38
C ARG A 156 2.57 -1.62 8.90
N ILE A 157 1.39 -2.13 9.23
CA ILE A 157 0.11 -1.50 8.87
C ILE A 157 -0.12 -0.23 9.69
N GLY A 158 0.21 -0.28 10.98
CA GLY A 158 -0.02 0.82 11.89
C GLY A 158 1.06 0.93 12.97
N LEU A 159 0.66 1.45 14.12
CA LEU A 159 1.52 1.51 15.31
C LEU A 159 1.32 0.30 16.23
N PHE A 160 0.47 -0.65 15.83
CA PHE A 160 -0.04 -1.74 16.66
C PHE A 160 0.48 -3.11 16.26
N ASP A 161 1.01 -3.29 15.06
CA ASP A 161 1.37 -4.61 14.50
C ASP A 161 2.89 -4.87 14.43
N MET A 162 3.71 -3.85 14.71
CA MET A 162 5.16 -3.96 14.81
C MET A 162 5.73 -2.76 15.57
N ILE A 163 6.72 -2.98 16.40
CA ILE A 163 7.47 -1.91 17.07
C ILE A 163 8.58 -1.45 16.13
N LEU A 164 8.63 -0.15 15.86
CA LEU A 164 9.74 0.50 15.14
C LEU A 164 10.31 1.61 16.02
N LEU A 165 11.49 1.36 16.56
CA LEU A 165 12.25 2.32 17.36
C LEU A 165 12.99 3.26 16.42
N LYS A 166 12.52 4.50 16.34
CA LYS A 166 13.09 5.55 15.51
C LYS A 166 14.09 6.39 16.30
N ASP A 167 14.85 7.23 15.61
CA ASP A 167 15.81 8.18 16.16
C ASP A 167 15.29 8.87 17.44
N ASN A 168 14.15 9.53 17.35
CA ASN A 168 13.55 10.22 18.49
C ASN A 168 13.20 9.28 19.66
N HIS A 169 12.77 8.04 19.38
CA HIS A 169 12.49 7.07 20.46
C HIS A 169 13.78 6.69 21.18
N ILE A 170 14.85 6.49 20.43
CA ILE A 170 16.18 6.13 20.95
C ILE A 170 16.74 7.29 21.80
N ASP A 171 16.69 8.50 21.25
CA ASP A 171 17.22 9.70 21.90
C ASP A 171 16.47 10.00 23.22
N PHE A 172 15.12 9.97 23.20
CA PHE A 172 14.31 10.16 24.42
C PHE A 172 14.39 9.00 25.42
N ALA A 173 14.72 7.79 24.98
CA ALA A 173 14.96 6.66 25.88
C ALA A 173 16.32 6.75 26.59
N GLY A 174 17.23 7.58 26.09
CA GLY A 174 18.60 7.68 26.59
C GLY A 174 19.57 6.68 25.97
N GLY A 175 19.33 6.30 24.71
CA GLY A 175 20.18 5.43 23.89
C GLY A 175 19.58 4.06 23.55
N ILE A 176 20.28 3.34 22.70
CA ILE A 176 19.84 2.08 22.08
C ILE A 176 19.53 1.00 23.13
N ALA A 177 20.44 0.76 24.07
CA ALA A 177 20.25 -0.27 25.10
C ALA A 177 18.99 0.00 25.92
N ASN A 178 18.83 1.24 26.42
CA ASN A 178 17.65 1.63 27.17
C ASN A 178 16.35 1.50 26.35
N ALA A 179 16.36 1.85 25.06
CA ALA A 179 15.21 1.72 24.20
C ALA A 179 14.78 0.25 24.01
N LEU A 180 15.75 -0.63 23.78
CA LEU A 180 15.51 -2.07 23.61
C LEU A 180 15.06 -2.73 24.91
N ASP A 181 15.70 -2.41 26.06
CA ASP A 181 15.29 -2.91 27.38
C ASP A 181 13.85 -2.52 27.71
N ARG A 182 13.50 -1.25 27.52
CA ARG A 182 12.12 -0.77 27.72
C ARG A 182 11.13 -1.45 26.77
N CYS A 183 11.54 -1.68 25.53
CA CYS A 183 10.72 -2.40 24.54
C CYS A 183 10.44 -3.83 25.02
N ALA A 184 11.46 -4.55 25.46
CA ALA A 184 11.32 -5.92 25.98
C ALA A 184 10.45 -5.97 27.25
N ALA A 185 10.66 -5.04 28.20
CA ALA A 185 9.85 -4.92 29.41
C ALA A 185 8.37 -4.65 29.10
N TYR A 186 8.10 -3.72 28.16
CA TYR A 186 6.73 -3.41 27.72
C TYR A 186 6.04 -4.61 27.08
N GLN A 187 6.72 -5.32 26.16
CA GLN A 187 6.14 -6.51 25.52
C GLN A 187 5.82 -7.59 26.55
N LYS A 188 6.72 -7.82 27.52
CA LYS A 188 6.50 -8.77 28.62
C LYS A 188 5.31 -8.38 29.49
N GLU A 189 5.21 -7.10 29.90
CA GLU A 189 4.09 -6.59 30.70
C GLU A 189 2.74 -6.75 30.00
N LYS A 190 2.70 -6.49 28.69
CA LYS A 190 1.48 -6.54 27.88
C LYS A 190 1.17 -7.91 27.30
N GLY A 191 2.03 -8.90 27.47
CA GLY A 191 1.88 -10.23 26.84
C GLY A 191 1.93 -10.17 25.32
N LEU A 192 2.73 -9.26 24.74
CA LEU A 192 2.87 -9.06 23.29
C LEU A 192 4.08 -9.83 22.76
N ASN A 193 4.02 -10.20 21.48
CA ASN A 193 5.13 -10.79 20.73
C ASN A 193 5.22 -10.11 19.35
N LEU A 194 5.45 -8.82 19.34
CA LEU A 194 5.59 -8.03 18.11
C LEU A 194 7.03 -8.06 17.63
N LYS A 195 7.21 -8.10 16.30
CA LYS A 195 8.55 -7.85 15.73
C LYS A 195 9.05 -6.47 16.14
N VAL A 196 10.35 -6.37 16.39
CA VAL A 196 11.04 -5.13 16.75
C VAL A 196 11.99 -4.77 15.62
N GLU A 197 11.84 -3.58 15.08
CA GLU A 197 12.76 -2.96 14.16
C GLU A 197 13.36 -1.72 14.81
N ILE A 198 14.64 -1.47 14.56
CA ILE A 198 15.36 -0.31 15.08
C ILE A 198 16.09 0.42 13.97
N GLU A 199 15.91 1.74 13.93
CA GLU A 199 16.56 2.66 13.01
C GLU A 199 17.95 2.99 13.53
N CYS A 200 18.99 2.78 12.70
CA CYS A 200 20.37 3.12 12.99
C CYS A 200 20.89 4.17 12.01
N ARG A 201 21.56 5.19 12.53
CA ARG A 201 22.14 6.32 11.77
C ARG A 201 23.64 6.18 11.59
N THR A 202 24.28 5.34 12.41
CA THR A 202 25.74 5.16 12.44
C THR A 202 26.16 3.70 12.63
N PHE A 203 27.40 3.38 12.28
CA PHE A 203 27.99 2.06 12.54
C PHE A 203 28.09 1.72 14.02
N ASP A 204 28.28 2.72 14.88
CA ASP A 204 28.36 2.50 16.33
C ASP A 204 26.98 2.14 16.90
N GLU A 205 25.88 2.72 16.37
CA GLU A 205 24.53 2.30 16.71
C GLU A 205 24.27 0.86 16.28
N ILE A 206 24.68 0.48 15.06
CA ILE A 206 24.58 -0.92 14.59
C ILE A 206 25.31 -1.87 15.54
N LYS A 207 26.55 -1.55 15.93
CA LYS A 207 27.33 -2.39 16.88
C LYS A 207 26.63 -2.51 18.24
N GLN A 208 26.04 -1.43 18.75
CA GLN A 208 25.26 -1.45 19.99
C GLN A 208 24.06 -2.37 19.89
N VAL A 209 23.27 -2.29 18.80
CA VAL A 209 22.15 -3.22 18.56
C VAL A 209 22.62 -4.65 18.46
N MET A 210 23.71 -4.91 17.73
CA MET A 210 24.28 -6.26 17.58
C MET A 210 24.80 -6.84 18.90
N ALA A 211 25.35 -6.04 19.77
CA ALA A 211 25.82 -6.45 21.10
C ALA A 211 24.66 -6.70 22.06
N HIS A 212 23.63 -5.88 22.02
CA HIS A 212 22.45 -5.99 22.90
C HIS A 212 21.50 -7.13 22.45
N GLY A 213 21.26 -7.26 21.15
CA GLY A 213 20.18 -8.09 20.61
C GLY A 213 18.81 -7.42 20.79
N GLY A 214 17.75 -8.23 20.82
CA GLY A 214 16.38 -7.74 21.10
C GLY A 214 15.66 -7.07 19.92
N ALA A 215 16.30 -6.88 18.78
CA ALA A 215 15.69 -6.47 17.53
C ALA A 215 15.60 -7.65 16.56
N ASN A 216 14.62 -7.60 15.63
CA ASN A 216 14.49 -8.54 14.52
C ASN A 216 15.11 -7.97 13.24
N ARG A 217 15.03 -6.63 13.07
CA ARG A 217 15.51 -5.92 11.89
C ARG A 217 16.25 -4.65 12.27
N ILE A 218 17.30 -4.36 11.52
CA ILE A 218 18.04 -3.10 11.58
C ILE A 218 17.71 -2.31 10.31
N MET A 219 17.15 -1.09 10.49
CA MET A 219 16.94 -0.15 9.41
C MET A 219 18.17 0.77 9.32
N LEU A 220 18.78 0.80 8.15
CA LEU A 220 19.89 1.67 7.78
C LEU A 220 19.31 3.00 7.26
N ASP A 221 19.22 4.00 8.11
CA ASP A 221 18.59 5.26 7.76
C ASP A 221 19.56 6.24 7.11
N ASN A 222 19.29 6.61 5.86
CA ASN A 222 20.08 7.54 5.06
C ASN A 222 21.57 7.13 4.88
N PHE A 223 21.87 5.85 4.93
CA PHE A 223 23.22 5.35 4.62
C PHE A 223 23.54 5.54 3.13
N SER A 224 24.80 5.88 2.81
CA SER A 224 25.29 5.82 1.45
C SER A 224 25.34 4.37 0.94
N ILE A 225 25.42 4.18 -0.38
CA ILE A 225 25.56 2.85 -0.97
C ILE A 225 26.79 2.13 -0.43
N GLU A 226 27.92 2.84 -0.34
CA GLU A 226 29.16 2.29 0.21
C GLU A 226 29.01 1.87 1.67
N ASP A 227 28.39 2.73 2.50
CA ASP A 227 28.19 2.42 3.91
C ASP A 227 27.12 1.34 4.10
N THR A 228 26.07 1.29 3.27
CA THR A 228 25.09 0.20 3.26
C THR A 228 25.77 -1.15 3.04
N LYS A 229 26.69 -1.25 2.07
CA LYS A 229 27.43 -2.47 1.81
C LYS A 229 28.26 -2.90 3.02
N LYS A 230 29.02 -1.96 3.62
CA LYS A 230 29.81 -2.22 4.85
C LYS A 230 28.92 -2.63 6.03
N ALA A 231 27.74 -2.01 6.16
CA ALA A 231 26.79 -2.35 7.23
C ALA A 231 26.22 -3.76 7.06
N VAL A 232 25.83 -4.15 5.84
CA VAL A 232 25.36 -5.51 5.53
C VAL A 232 26.45 -6.55 5.83
N GLU A 233 27.69 -6.30 5.42
CA GLU A 233 28.84 -7.16 5.73
C GLU A 233 29.08 -7.28 7.25
N LEU A 234 28.97 -6.17 7.99
CA LEU A 234 29.10 -6.14 9.45
C LEU A 234 28.00 -6.94 10.16
N ILE A 235 26.75 -6.76 9.73
CA ILE A 235 25.57 -7.44 10.31
C ILE A 235 25.59 -8.93 10.00
N ASN A 236 26.09 -9.32 8.83
CA ASN A 236 26.35 -10.71 8.43
C ASN A 236 25.16 -11.64 8.71
N HIS A 237 23.97 -11.28 8.23
CA HIS A 237 22.71 -12.04 8.34
C HIS A 237 22.23 -12.36 9.77
N LYS A 238 22.78 -11.73 10.81
CA LYS A 238 22.32 -11.90 12.19
C LYS A 238 20.97 -11.23 12.46
N PHE A 239 20.64 -10.23 11.66
CA PHE A 239 19.39 -9.47 11.68
C PHE A 239 18.90 -9.29 10.25
N GLU A 240 17.56 -9.19 10.05
CA GLU A 240 17.04 -8.64 8.80
C GLU A 240 17.56 -7.21 8.62
N THR A 241 17.83 -6.81 7.39
CA THR A 241 18.33 -5.48 7.04
C THR A 241 17.35 -4.74 6.16
N GLU A 242 17.11 -3.46 6.44
CA GLU A 242 16.31 -2.58 5.62
C GLU A 242 17.07 -1.30 5.30
N SER A 243 17.14 -0.90 4.02
CA SER A 243 17.58 0.44 3.63
C SER A 243 16.40 1.39 3.54
N SER A 244 16.55 2.58 4.13
CA SER A 244 15.54 3.65 4.13
C SER A 244 16.20 5.02 3.94
N GLY A 245 15.40 5.98 3.47
CA GLY A 245 15.85 7.37 3.28
C GLY A 245 16.25 7.71 1.85
N GLY A 246 15.46 8.55 1.18
CA GLY A 246 15.78 9.15 -0.13
C GLY A 246 15.97 8.19 -1.31
N ILE A 247 15.63 6.91 -1.18
CA ILE A 247 15.85 5.90 -2.22
C ILE A 247 14.80 6.09 -3.34
N THR A 248 15.29 6.31 -4.55
CA THR A 248 14.49 6.51 -5.76
C THR A 248 14.51 5.28 -6.65
N TYR A 249 13.69 5.28 -7.71
CA TYR A 249 13.70 4.22 -8.73
C TYR A 249 15.10 4.03 -9.34
N ASP A 250 15.84 5.12 -9.57
CA ASP A 250 17.15 5.08 -10.20
C ASP A 250 18.24 4.50 -9.29
N THR A 251 18.17 4.78 -7.99
CA THR A 251 19.14 4.31 -6.98
C THR A 251 18.78 2.94 -6.38
N LEU A 252 17.52 2.50 -6.51
CA LEU A 252 16.99 1.29 -5.90
C LEU A 252 17.88 0.05 -6.10
N ARG A 253 18.29 -0.18 -7.35
CA ARG A 253 19.10 -1.34 -7.74
C ARG A 253 20.44 -1.37 -7.04
N GLN A 254 21.09 -0.23 -6.87
CA GLN A 254 22.39 -0.12 -6.23
C GLN A 254 22.33 -0.50 -4.73
N TYR A 255 21.25 -0.08 -4.04
CA TYR A 255 21.02 -0.50 -2.65
C TYR A 255 20.73 -1.99 -2.54
N ALA A 256 19.97 -2.56 -3.46
CA ALA A 256 19.67 -3.98 -3.48
C ALA A 256 20.95 -4.84 -3.71
N GLU A 257 21.86 -4.38 -4.56
CA GLU A 257 23.14 -5.03 -4.82
C GLU A 257 24.10 -4.99 -3.61
N CYS A 258 23.83 -4.15 -2.61
CA CYS A 258 24.51 -4.22 -1.32
C CYS A 258 24.12 -5.45 -0.48
N GLY A 259 23.02 -6.13 -0.84
CA GLY A 259 22.57 -7.36 -0.17
C GLY A 259 21.61 -7.12 1.00
N VAL A 260 20.94 -5.98 1.08
CA VAL A 260 19.88 -5.75 2.08
C VAL A 260 18.66 -6.63 1.79
N ASP A 261 17.95 -7.06 2.84
CA ASP A 261 16.73 -7.87 2.68
C ASP A 261 15.55 -7.05 2.17
N PHE A 262 15.47 -5.78 2.58
CA PHE A 262 14.36 -4.89 2.27
C PHE A 262 14.84 -3.48 1.90
N ILE A 263 14.02 -2.82 1.07
CA ILE A 263 14.13 -1.38 0.79
C ILE A 263 12.73 -0.78 0.94
N SER A 264 12.57 0.19 1.85
CA SER A 264 11.31 0.90 2.01
C SER A 264 11.24 2.13 1.10
N VAL A 265 10.13 2.25 0.37
CA VAL A 265 9.91 3.32 -0.62
C VAL A 265 8.56 3.99 -0.38
N GLY A 266 8.59 5.20 0.16
CA GLY A 266 7.37 5.98 0.40
C GLY A 266 6.64 6.39 -0.88
N ALA A 267 7.38 6.59 -1.97
CA ALA A 267 6.84 7.01 -3.26
C ALA A 267 5.81 6.03 -3.84
N LEU A 268 5.85 4.74 -3.44
CA LEU A 268 4.86 3.74 -3.86
C LEU A 268 3.42 4.13 -3.52
N THR A 269 3.22 4.99 -2.52
CA THR A 269 1.89 5.39 -2.07
C THR A 269 1.66 6.90 -2.10
N HIS A 270 2.67 7.74 -1.79
CA HIS A 270 2.45 9.19 -1.71
C HIS A 270 2.67 9.96 -3.03
N SER A 271 3.28 9.35 -4.07
CA SER A 271 3.63 10.05 -5.33
C SER A 271 3.21 9.24 -6.56
N VAL A 272 2.00 8.72 -6.55
CA VAL A 272 1.49 7.85 -7.62
C VAL A 272 0.46 8.56 -8.47
N LYS A 273 0.61 8.43 -9.79
CA LYS A 273 -0.41 8.79 -10.78
C LYS A 273 -1.42 7.64 -10.89
N GLY A 274 -2.72 7.94 -10.86
CA GLY A 274 -3.78 6.96 -11.13
C GLY A 274 -3.69 6.40 -12.55
N LEU A 275 -3.99 5.12 -12.73
CA LEU A 275 -4.08 4.48 -14.05
C LEU A 275 -5.34 4.96 -14.78
N ASP A 276 -5.22 5.42 -16.03
CA ASP A 276 -6.37 5.98 -16.75
C ASP A 276 -7.39 4.91 -17.12
N MET A 277 -8.63 5.11 -16.69
CA MET A 277 -9.77 4.23 -16.92
C MET A 277 -11.03 5.05 -17.14
N SER A 278 -12.02 4.47 -17.81
CA SER A 278 -13.35 5.05 -17.94
C SER A 278 -14.44 3.98 -17.80
N PHE A 279 -15.61 4.40 -17.35
CA PHE A 279 -16.80 3.56 -17.27
C PHE A 279 -17.81 4.04 -18.31
N LYS A 280 -18.17 3.19 -19.28
CA LYS A 280 -18.92 3.60 -20.47
C LYS A 280 -20.13 2.72 -20.69
N ALA A 281 -21.28 3.36 -20.95
CA ALA A 281 -22.48 2.67 -21.39
C ALA A 281 -22.21 1.81 -22.63
N CYS A 282 -22.82 0.62 -22.73
CA CYS A 282 -22.67 -0.33 -23.83
C CYS A 282 -23.95 -1.15 -24.07
#